data_25243d3dce736d1a7e78453ae891d87a
#
_entry.id   25243d3dce736d1a7e78453ae891d87a
#
_cell.length_a   1.000
_cell.length_b   1.000
_cell.length_c   1.000
_cell.angle_alpha   90.00
_cell.angle_beta   90.00
_cell.angle_gamma   90.00
#
_symmetry.space_group_name_H-M   'P 1'
#
loop_
_entity.id
_entity.type
_entity.pdbx_description
1 polymer ?
#
loop_
_entity_poly.entity_id
_entity_poly.type
_entity_poly.pdbx_seq_one_letter_code
_entity_poly.pdbx_strand_id
1 'polypeptide(L)'
;MRIFIFYILALVWCEIAMGASLPKQCPDAHVTDLQGVMPADSLRALNTQLRQFEQQTRHRIMVVVTDTVQANRLGEKPAERLLRDWHLDRQRALLLLIVETAPHTRSKAYIAVGEPLAERFPYLFCKHLCSDRVVGPVYDGHTHYYALTHALPLMQGVMQGTYSAEQYHRYRAGKWWIWMVAAGAVMLLLMIILPKTKAERAAE
;
A
#
# COMPACT_ATOMS: atom_id res chain seq x y z
N MET A 1 26.87 -17.22 -42.83
CA MET A 1 25.72 -16.31 -42.77
C MET A 1 24.68 -16.73 -41.70
N ARG A 2 24.37 -18.00 -41.48
CA ARG A 2 23.40 -18.49 -40.46
C ARG A 2 23.87 -18.28 -39.01
N ILE A 3 25.14 -18.38 -38.71
CA ILE A 3 25.72 -18.22 -37.38
C ILE A 3 25.69 -16.76 -36.91
N PHE A 4 25.86 -15.80 -37.81
CA PHE A 4 25.79 -14.36 -37.51
C PHE A 4 24.39 -13.88 -37.09
N ILE A 5 23.34 -14.49 -37.65
CA ILE A 5 21.94 -14.16 -37.31
C ILE A 5 21.62 -14.62 -35.88
N PHE A 6 22.14 -15.76 -35.43
CA PHE A 6 21.96 -16.25 -34.05
C PHE A 6 22.65 -15.36 -33.03
N TYR A 7 23.84 -14.81 -33.34
CA TYR A 7 24.55 -13.88 -32.46
C TYR A 7 23.82 -12.54 -32.32
N ILE A 8 23.25 -12.02 -33.40
CA ILE A 8 22.46 -10.79 -33.36
C ILE A 8 21.15 -10.99 -32.59
N LEU A 9 20.46 -12.12 -32.75
CA LEU A 9 19.26 -12.46 -31.97
C LEU A 9 19.59 -12.64 -30.48
N ALA A 10 20.71 -13.24 -30.13
CA ALA A 10 21.13 -13.42 -28.73
C ALA A 10 21.52 -12.09 -28.06
N LEU A 11 22.11 -11.14 -28.79
CA LEU A 11 22.41 -9.80 -28.28
C LEU A 11 21.15 -8.96 -28.04
N VAL A 12 20.15 -9.08 -28.90
CA VAL A 12 18.86 -8.38 -28.72
C VAL A 12 18.07 -8.92 -27.51
N TRP A 13 18.22 -10.20 -27.17
CA TRP A 13 17.57 -10.80 -26.01
C TRP A 13 18.27 -10.46 -24.67
N CYS A 14 19.52 -10.01 -24.70
CA CYS A 14 20.26 -9.67 -23.48
C CYS A 14 19.87 -8.29 -22.91
N GLU A 15 19.24 -7.42 -23.68
CA GLU A 15 18.82 -6.09 -23.20
C GLU A 15 17.51 -6.08 -22.39
N ILE A 16 16.74 -7.17 -22.41
CA ILE A 16 15.41 -7.22 -21.74
C ILE A 16 15.52 -7.55 -20.24
N ALA A 17 16.70 -7.89 -19.74
CA ALA A 17 16.90 -8.31 -18.33
C ALA A 17 17.44 -7.21 -17.40
N MET A 18 17.55 -5.96 -17.86
CA MET A 18 17.89 -4.86 -16.96
C MET A 18 16.63 -4.42 -16.22
N GLY A 19 16.40 -5.03 -15.07
CA GLY A 19 15.34 -4.59 -14.15
C GLY A 19 15.43 -3.08 -13.93
N ALA A 20 14.32 -2.38 -14.11
CA ALA A 20 14.27 -0.93 -13.97
C ALA A 20 14.81 -0.52 -12.60
N SER A 21 15.86 0.30 -12.57
CA SER A 21 16.46 0.78 -11.33
C SER A 21 15.63 1.95 -10.77
N LEU A 22 15.65 2.09 -9.44
CA LEU A 22 15.04 3.24 -8.78
C LEU A 22 15.65 4.55 -9.33
N PRO A 23 14.82 5.54 -9.68
CA PRO A 23 15.31 6.84 -10.13
C PRO A 23 16.18 7.50 -9.05
N LYS A 24 17.36 7.99 -9.43
CA LYS A 24 18.25 8.73 -8.51
C LYS A 24 17.69 10.09 -8.13
N GLN A 25 16.88 10.69 -8.99
CA GLN A 25 16.22 11.97 -8.77
C GLN A 25 14.71 11.77 -8.73
N CYS A 26 14.01 12.68 -8.06
CA CYS A 26 12.56 12.67 -8.01
C CYS A 26 11.99 12.71 -9.43
N PRO A 27 11.22 11.69 -9.84
CA PRO A 27 10.62 11.68 -11.16
C PRO A 27 9.51 12.73 -11.27
N ASP A 28 9.25 13.20 -12.50
CA ASP A 28 8.11 14.08 -12.78
C ASP A 28 6.76 13.37 -12.64
N ALA A 29 6.75 12.05 -12.84
CA ALA A 29 5.58 11.21 -12.67
C ALA A 29 5.33 10.93 -11.18
N HIS A 30 4.09 11.15 -10.73
CA HIS A 30 3.69 10.87 -9.34
C HIS A 30 3.62 9.39 -9.02
N VAL A 31 3.36 8.56 -10.03
CA VAL A 31 3.34 7.10 -9.90
C VAL A 31 4.40 6.51 -10.82
N THR A 32 5.34 5.79 -10.23
CA THR A 32 6.41 5.08 -10.92
C THR A 32 6.28 3.59 -10.64
N ASP A 33 5.89 2.83 -11.65
CA ASP A 33 5.76 1.38 -11.58
C ASP A 33 6.94 0.72 -12.29
N LEU A 34 7.92 0.26 -11.50
CA LEU A 34 9.13 -0.40 -12.02
C LEU A 34 8.91 -1.90 -12.27
N GLN A 35 7.80 -2.44 -11.79
CA GLN A 35 7.48 -3.86 -11.91
C GLN A 35 6.43 -4.16 -12.99
N GLY A 36 5.81 -3.12 -13.56
CA GLY A 36 4.79 -3.28 -14.60
C GLY A 36 3.52 -3.98 -14.10
N VAL A 37 3.21 -3.86 -12.80
CA VAL A 37 2.03 -4.51 -12.20
C VAL A 37 0.72 -3.76 -12.48
N MET A 38 0.82 -2.53 -12.98
CA MET A 38 -0.34 -1.71 -13.32
C MET A 38 -0.46 -1.48 -14.83
N PRO A 39 -1.66 -1.58 -15.40
CA PRO A 39 -1.91 -1.20 -16.80
C PRO A 39 -1.55 0.27 -17.06
N ALA A 40 -1.07 0.57 -18.29
CA ALA A 40 -0.64 1.92 -18.67
C ALA A 40 -1.75 2.98 -18.53
N ASP A 41 -3.01 2.60 -18.78
CA ASP A 41 -4.16 3.50 -18.63
C ASP A 41 -4.41 3.85 -17.17
N SER A 42 -4.28 2.86 -16.26
CA SER A 42 -4.39 3.05 -14.81
C SER A 42 -3.29 3.97 -14.28
N LEU A 43 -2.05 3.78 -14.76
CA LEU A 43 -0.93 4.67 -14.42
C LEU A 43 -1.19 6.11 -14.86
N ARG A 44 -1.69 6.31 -16.09
CA ARG A 44 -2.02 7.65 -16.59
C ARG A 44 -3.12 8.31 -15.77
N ALA A 45 -4.16 7.56 -15.43
CA ALA A 45 -5.27 8.06 -14.61
C ALA A 45 -4.78 8.51 -13.23
N LEU A 46 -4.01 7.69 -12.52
CA LEU A 46 -3.44 8.00 -11.21
C LEU A 46 -2.49 9.21 -11.28
N ASN A 47 -1.61 9.27 -12.28
CA ASN A 47 -0.71 10.40 -12.46
C ASN A 47 -1.46 11.70 -12.70
N THR A 48 -2.53 11.67 -13.50
CA THR A 48 -3.38 12.85 -13.73
C THR A 48 -4.07 13.30 -12.46
N GLN A 49 -4.66 12.36 -11.70
CA GLN A 49 -5.31 12.65 -10.43
C GLN A 49 -4.35 13.28 -9.41
N LEU A 50 -3.16 12.69 -9.23
CA LEU A 50 -2.19 13.18 -8.26
C LEU A 50 -1.57 14.51 -8.66
N ARG A 51 -1.35 14.75 -9.96
CA ARG A 51 -0.92 16.04 -10.48
C ARG A 51 -1.96 17.13 -10.22
N GLN A 52 -3.23 16.86 -10.46
CA GLN A 52 -4.33 17.78 -10.16
C GLN A 52 -4.39 18.08 -8.65
N PHE A 53 -4.25 17.08 -7.82
CA PHE A 53 -4.21 17.24 -6.37
C PHE A 53 -3.04 18.14 -5.93
N GLU A 54 -1.84 17.95 -6.47
CA GLU A 54 -0.69 18.80 -6.16
C GLU A 54 -0.91 20.24 -6.61
N GLN A 55 -1.45 20.46 -7.80
CA GLN A 55 -1.74 21.81 -8.31
C GLN A 55 -2.76 22.55 -7.43
N GLN A 56 -3.77 21.87 -6.93
CA GLN A 56 -4.84 22.46 -6.11
C GLN A 56 -4.41 22.71 -4.66
N THR A 57 -3.59 21.84 -4.09
CA THR A 57 -3.32 21.83 -2.64
C THR A 57 -1.88 22.15 -2.27
N ARG A 58 -0.96 22.10 -3.24
CA ARG A 58 0.50 22.16 -3.04
C ARG A 58 1.02 21.01 -2.12
N HIS A 59 0.26 19.92 -2.02
CA HIS A 59 0.69 18.69 -1.37
C HIS A 59 1.08 17.68 -2.44
N ARG A 60 2.23 17.06 -2.31
CA ARG A 60 2.75 16.10 -3.27
C ARG A 60 2.61 14.68 -2.75
N ILE A 61 2.06 13.78 -3.55
CA ILE A 61 2.03 12.35 -3.27
C ILE A 61 2.82 11.64 -4.36
N MET A 62 3.79 10.83 -3.94
CA MET A 62 4.58 9.98 -4.82
C MET A 62 4.28 8.53 -4.50
N VAL A 63 4.06 7.71 -5.52
CA VAL A 63 3.87 6.27 -5.39
C VAL A 63 4.94 5.57 -6.20
N VAL A 64 5.66 4.66 -5.58
CA VAL A 64 6.71 3.86 -6.24
C VAL A 64 6.42 2.40 -6.00
N VAL A 65 6.33 1.63 -7.08
CA VAL A 65 6.27 0.17 -7.04
C VAL A 65 7.62 -0.38 -7.48
N THR A 66 8.25 -1.18 -6.63
CA THR A 66 9.60 -1.71 -6.85
C THR A 66 9.72 -3.14 -6.35
N ASP A 67 10.83 -3.80 -6.66
CA ASP A 67 11.14 -5.13 -6.14
C ASP A 67 11.89 -5.08 -4.79
N THR A 68 12.03 -6.25 -4.19
CA THR A 68 12.74 -6.42 -2.91
C THR A 68 14.23 -6.08 -3.02
N VAL A 69 14.86 -6.30 -4.17
CA VAL A 69 16.29 -6.04 -4.36
C VAL A 69 16.57 -4.54 -4.30
N GLN A 70 15.77 -3.74 -5.01
CA GLN A 70 15.90 -2.29 -5.01
C GLN A 70 15.56 -1.70 -3.64
N ALA A 71 14.50 -2.20 -3.00
CA ALA A 71 14.11 -1.76 -1.65
C ALA A 71 15.20 -2.06 -0.61
N ASN A 72 15.83 -3.23 -0.66
CA ASN A 72 16.91 -3.62 0.26
C ASN A 72 18.16 -2.73 0.12
N ARG A 73 18.43 -2.19 -1.07
CA ARG A 73 19.53 -1.23 -1.28
C ARG A 73 19.32 0.08 -0.52
N LEU A 74 18.08 0.42 -0.21
CA LEU A 74 17.72 1.60 0.58
C LEU A 74 17.87 1.37 2.10
N GLY A 75 18.03 0.12 2.55
CA GLY A 75 18.23 -0.25 3.96
C GLY A 75 16.92 -0.43 4.74
N GLU A 76 17.00 -0.30 6.08
CA GLU A 76 15.88 -0.63 6.99
C GLU A 76 14.64 0.24 6.80
N LYS A 77 14.82 1.50 6.40
CA LYS A 77 13.73 2.47 6.21
C LYS A 77 13.69 2.99 4.76
N PRO A 78 13.33 2.13 3.80
CA PRO A 78 13.52 2.42 2.39
C PRO A 78 12.71 3.64 1.92
N ALA A 79 11.48 3.81 2.38
CA ALA A 79 10.65 4.96 1.99
C ALA A 79 11.20 6.30 2.54
N GLU A 80 11.66 6.31 3.81
CA GLU A 80 12.24 7.51 4.41
C GLU A 80 13.55 7.91 3.71
N ARG A 81 14.37 6.91 3.34
CA ARG A 81 15.61 7.18 2.62
C ARG A 81 15.33 7.75 1.24
N LEU A 82 14.42 7.14 0.49
CA LEU A 82 14.05 7.60 -0.84
C LEU A 82 13.45 9.01 -0.80
N LEU A 83 12.63 9.31 0.21
CA LEU A 83 12.07 10.66 0.41
C LEU A 83 13.18 11.71 0.61
N ARG A 84 14.22 11.39 1.39
CA ARG A 84 15.38 12.27 1.60
C ARG A 84 16.25 12.40 0.34
N ASP A 85 16.54 11.29 -0.33
CA ASP A 85 17.35 11.29 -1.56
C ASP A 85 16.70 12.14 -2.66
N TRP A 86 15.37 12.26 -2.64
CA TRP A 86 14.60 13.11 -3.54
C TRP A 86 14.35 14.52 -3.02
N HIS A 87 14.91 14.90 -1.87
CA HIS A 87 14.75 16.21 -1.22
C HIS A 87 13.29 16.59 -0.96
N LEU A 88 12.44 15.61 -0.66
CA LEU A 88 11.02 15.79 -0.34
C LEU A 88 10.74 15.83 1.17
N ASP A 89 11.73 15.55 2.00
CA ASP A 89 11.65 15.47 3.46
C ASP A 89 11.21 16.79 4.13
N ARG A 90 11.57 17.93 3.54
CA ARG A 90 11.17 19.26 4.02
C ARG A 90 9.94 19.84 3.33
N GLN A 91 9.34 19.09 2.42
CA GLN A 91 8.18 19.51 1.66
C GLN A 91 6.90 18.91 2.24
N ARG A 92 5.74 19.43 1.82
CA ARG A 92 4.43 18.83 2.11
C ARG A 92 4.22 17.63 1.18
N ALA A 93 5.06 16.61 1.35
CA ALA A 93 5.11 15.45 0.49
C ALA A 93 4.86 14.16 1.26
N LEU A 94 4.28 13.18 0.59
CA LEU A 94 4.10 11.82 1.04
C LEU A 94 4.65 10.88 -0.03
N LEU A 95 5.45 9.92 0.39
CA LEU A 95 5.94 8.83 -0.45
C LEU A 95 5.34 7.52 0.01
N LEU A 96 4.63 6.84 -0.88
CA LEU A 96 4.17 5.47 -0.71
C LEU A 96 5.08 4.55 -1.54
N LEU A 97 5.86 3.73 -0.87
CA LEU A 97 6.70 2.72 -1.49
C LEU A 97 6.05 1.36 -1.35
N ILE A 98 5.72 0.73 -2.47
CA ILE A 98 5.18 -0.63 -2.56
C ILE A 98 6.32 -1.53 -3.04
N VAL A 99 6.63 -2.56 -2.25
CA VAL A 99 7.69 -3.53 -2.54
C VAL A 99 7.06 -4.85 -2.89
N GLU A 100 7.20 -5.25 -4.15
CA GLU A 100 6.72 -6.53 -4.65
C GLU A 100 7.76 -7.62 -4.40
N THR A 101 7.30 -8.77 -3.92
CA THR A 101 8.12 -9.98 -3.81
C THR A 101 7.63 -10.97 -4.85
N ALA A 102 8.53 -11.45 -5.72
CA ALA A 102 8.19 -12.51 -6.67
C ALA A 102 7.88 -13.82 -5.91
N PRO A 103 6.85 -14.56 -6.27
CA PRO A 103 5.84 -14.37 -7.32
C PRO A 103 4.59 -13.61 -6.83
N HIS A 104 4.62 -12.32 -6.65
CA HIS A 104 3.48 -11.41 -6.30
C HIS A 104 2.63 -11.83 -5.07
N THR A 105 3.16 -12.71 -4.21
CA THR A 105 2.41 -13.29 -3.09
C THR A 105 2.57 -12.54 -1.78
N ARG A 106 3.54 -11.63 -1.69
CA ARG A 106 3.85 -10.88 -0.47
C ARG A 106 4.34 -9.48 -0.79
N SER A 107 3.40 -8.58 -1.00
CA SER A 107 3.72 -7.16 -1.11
C SER A 107 3.92 -6.55 0.27
N LYS A 108 4.83 -5.59 0.37
CA LYS A 108 4.99 -4.73 1.56
C LYS A 108 4.78 -3.29 1.12
N ALA A 109 4.21 -2.48 1.99
CA ALA A 109 4.06 -1.05 1.73
C ALA A 109 4.64 -0.24 2.88
N TYR A 110 5.28 0.87 2.54
CA TYR A 110 5.89 1.81 3.46
C TYR A 110 5.44 3.22 3.10
N ILE A 111 5.07 4.00 4.11
CA ILE A 111 4.75 5.42 3.95
C ILE A 111 5.84 6.23 4.64
N ALA A 112 6.39 7.20 3.93
CA ALA A 112 7.22 8.24 4.49
C ALA A 112 6.59 9.60 4.18
N VAL A 113 6.70 10.53 5.12
CA VAL A 113 6.11 11.88 4.99
C VAL A 113 7.15 12.94 5.30
N GLY A 114 7.05 14.07 4.62
CA GLY A 114 7.88 15.23 4.93
C GLY A 114 7.52 15.83 6.30
N GLU A 115 8.48 16.51 6.91
CA GLU A 115 8.37 17.11 8.24
C GLU A 115 7.07 17.93 8.46
N PRO A 116 6.59 18.75 7.50
CA PRO A 116 5.38 19.53 7.73
C PRO A 116 4.09 18.71 7.88
N LEU A 117 4.14 17.42 7.56
CA LEU A 117 3.00 16.50 7.64
C LEU A 117 3.16 15.44 8.72
N ALA A 118 4.32 15.36 9.40
CA ALA A 118 4.66 14.28 10.32
C ALA A 118 3.63 14.10 11.45
N GLU A 119 3.12 15.18 12.01
CA GLU A 119 2.10 15.12 13.08
C GLU A 119 0.77 14.53 12.61
N ARG A 120 0.42 14.70 11.33
CA ARG A 120 -0.83 14.19 10.77
C ARG A 120 -0.77 12.73 10.41
N PHE A 121 0.45 12.16 10.27
CA PHE A 121 0.70 10.79 9.87
C PHE A 121 1.46 10.01 10.97
N PRO A 122 0.83 9.73 12.13
CA PRO A 122 1.44 8.90 13.16
C PRO A 122 1.81 7.52 12.61
N TYR A 123 2.89 6.93 13.12
CA TYR A 123 3.42 5.64 12.67
C TYR A 123 2.36 4.54 12.60
N LEU A 124 1.55 4.40 13.66
CA LEU A 124 0.50 3.36 13.70
C LEU A 124 -0.57 3.57 12.62
N PHE A 125 -0.94 4.81 12.33
CA PHE A 125 -1.85 5.13 11.24
C PHE A 125 -1.26 4.71 9.90
N CYS A 126 -0.02 5.10 9.59
CA CYS A 126 0.67 4.71 8.37
C CYS A 126 0.75 3.19 8.21
N LYS A 127 1.13 2.48 9.29
CA LYS A 127 1.21 1.02 9.31
C LYS A 127 -0.14 0.37 8.99
N HIS A 128 -1.22 0.83 9.64
CA HIS A 128 -2.56 0.29 9.40
C HIS A 128 -3.08 0.64 8.01
N LEU A 129 -2.83 1.86 7.54
CA LEU A 129 -3.24 2.27 6.20
C LEU A 129 -2.55 1.42 5.13
N CYS A 130 -1.24 1.18 5.26
CA CYS A 130 -0.50 0.27 4.39
C CYS A 130 -1.09 -1.14 4.40
N SER A 131 -1.32 -1.70 5.59
CA SER A 131 -1.84 -3.07 5.75
C SER A 131 -3.26 -3.20 5.19
N ASP A 132 -4.16 -2.31 5.61
CA ASP A 132 -5.60 -2.49 5.39
C ASP A 132 -6.06 -1.99 4.00
N ARG A 133 -5.37 -1.01 3.42
CA ARG A 133 -5.81 -0.31 2.20
C ARG A 133 -4.90 -0.47 1.00
N VAL A 134 -3.61 -0.77 1.22
CA VAL A 134 -2.65 -0.96 0.12
C VAL A 134 -2.38 -2.43 -0.09
N VAL A 135 -1.91 -3.12 0.93
CA VAL A 135 -1.46 -4.51 0.85
C VAL A 135 -2.62 -5.50 0.96
N GLY A 136 -3.55 -5.27 1.89
CA GLY A 136 -4.70 -6.16 2.14
C GLY A 136 -5.53 -6.45 0.88
N PRO A 137 -6.00 -5.44 0.14
CA PRO A 137 -6.74 -5.66 -1.10
C PRO A 137 -5.99 -6.49 -2.14
N VAL A 138 -4.66 -6.33 -2.24
CA VAL A 138 -3.83 -7.11 -3.16
C VAL A 138 -3.78 -8.59 -2.74
N TYR A 139 -3.70 -8.86 -1.43
CA TYR A 139 -3.80 -10.24 -0.90
C TYR A 139 -5.19 -10.86 -1.14
N ASP A 140 -6.24 -10.03 -1.13
CA ASP A 140 -7.61 -10.46 -1.43
C ASP A 140 -7.85 -10.65 -2.94
N GLY A 141 -6.80 -10.54 -3.77
CA GLY A 141 -6.85 -10.75 -5.23
C GLY A 141 -7.24 -9.52 -6.05
N HIS A 142 -7.31 -8.34 -5.43
CA HIS A 142 -7.54 -7.09 -6.16
C HIS A 142 -6.25 -6.55 -6.78
N THR A 143 -6.40 -5.69 -7.80
CA THR A 143 -5.27 -5.05 -8.47
C THR A 143 -4.65 -3.93 -7.61
N HIS A 144 -3.38 -3.60 -7.86
CA HIS A 144 -2.72 -2.43 -7.24
C HIS A 144 -3.46 -1.12 -7.54
N TYR A 145 -4.01 -1.00 -8.73
CA TYR A 145 -4.85 0.15 -9.10
C TYR A 145 -6.06 0.28 -8.18
N TYR A 146 -6.79 -0.83 -7.96
CA TYR A 146 -7.91 -0.85 -7.02
C TYR A 146 -7.49 -0.45 -5.61
N ALA A 147 -6.41 -1.01 -5.09
CA ALA A 147 -5.88 -0.66 -3.77
C ALA A 147 -5.54 0.83 -3.66
N LEU A 148 -4.85 1.39 -4.66
CA LEU A 148 -4.47 2.80 -4.68
C LEU A 148 -5.67 3.73 -4.79
N THR A 149 -6.67 3.42 -5.62
CA THR A 149 -7.89 4.25 -5.73
C THR A 149 -8.67 4.35 -4.42
N HIS A 150 -8.53 3.38 -3.51
CA HIS A 150 -9.15 3.40 -2.18
C HIS A 150 -8.24 3.99 -1.09
N ALA A 151 -6.93 3.87 -1.23
CA ALA A 151 -5.97 4.40 -0.25
C ALA A 151 -5.69 5.90 -0.44
N LEU A 152 -5.53 6.35 -1.69
CA LEU A 152 -5.17 7.73 -2.00
C LEU A 152 -6.15 8.79 -1.48
N PRO A 153 -7.48 8.63 -1.58
CA PRO A 153 -8.42 9.61 -1.04
C PRO A 153 -8.28 9.80 0.48
N LEU A 154 -7.97 8.73 1.23
CA LEU A 154 -7.71 8.82 2.66
C LEU A 154 -6.43 9.60 2.96
N MET A 155 -5.34 9.30 2.21
CA MET A 155 -4.07 10.04 2.34
C MET A 155 -4.26 11.52 2.02
N GLN A 156 -4.97 11.83 0.93
CA GLN A 156 -5.30 13.20 0.53
C GLN A 156 -6.11 13.93 1.60
N GLY A 157 -7.13 13.26 2.16
CA GLY A 157 -7.97 13.82 3.23
C GLY A 157 -7.15 14.14 4.49
N VAL A 158 -6.22 13.27 4.89
CA VAL A 158 -5.33 13.52 6.04
C VAL A 158 -4.35 14.66 5.74
N MET A 159 -3.77 14.72 4.55
CA MET A 159 -2.88 15.82 4.15
C MET A 159 -3.59 17.18 4.19
N GLN A 160 -4.84 17.23 3.76
CA GLN A 160 -5.67 18.44 3.79
C GLN A 160 -6.23 18.76 5.19
N GLY A 161 -6.22 17.79 6.12
CA GLY A 161 -6.82 17.92 7.44
C GLY A 161 -8.34 17.73 7.47
N THR A 162 -8.95 17.23 6.38
CA THR A 162 -10.38 16.88 6.31
C THR A 162 -10.66 15.54 6.96
N TYR A 163 -9.63 14.73 7.17
CA TYR A 163 -9.69 13.43 7.83
C TYR A 163 -8.55 13.30 8.83
N SER A 164 -8.77 12.66 9.98
CA SER A 164 -7.74 12.47 10.99
C SER A 164 -7.36 10.99 11.20
N ALA A 165 -6.13 10.75 11.66
CA ALA A 165 -5.67 9.41 12.05
C ALA A 165 -6.57 8.79 13.14
N GLU A 166 -7.08 9.61 14.07
CA GLU A 166 -8.00 9.14 15.12
C GLU A 166 -9.35 8.68 14.58
N GLN A 167 -9.89 9.36 13.56
CA GLN A 167 -11.12 8.93 12.90
C GLN A 167 -10.94 7.57 12.23
N TYR A 168 -9.77 7.33 11.63
CA TYR A 168 -9.42 6.03 11.06
C TYR A 168 -9.35 4.94 12.12
N HIS A 169 -8.71 5.22 13.24
CA HIS A 169 -8.63 4.27 14.37
C HIS A 169 -10.01 3.96 14.96
N ARG A 170 -10.88 4.96 15.14
CA ARG A 170 -12.27 4.75 15.59
C ARG A 170 -13.06 3.90 14.61
N TYR A 171 -12.96 4.15 13.33
CA TYR A 171 -13.61 3.32 12.30
C TYR A 171 -13.13 1.87 12.35
N ARG A 172 -11.84 1.65 12.53
CA ARG A 172 -11.24 0.32 12.66
C ARG A 172 -11.69 -0.40 13.94
N ALA A 173 -11.70 0.29 15.06
CA ALA A 173 -12.19 -0.24 16.34
C ALA A 173 -13.69 -0.58 16.30
N GLY A 174 -14.49 0.23 15.58
CA GLY A 174 -15.93 -0.01 15.42
C GLY A 174 -16.29 -1.32 14.71
N LYS A 175 -15.41 -1.83 13.84
CA LYS A 175 -15.61 -3.16 13.22
C LYS A 175 -15.44 -4.33 14.21
N TRP A 176 -14.63 -4.15 15.24
CA TRP A 176 -14.30 -5.24 16.17
C TRP A 176 -15.45 -5.61 17.08
N TRP A 177 -16.21 -4.62 17.55
CA TRP A 177 -17.32 -4.90 18.45
C TRP A 177 -18.51 -5.55 17.72
N ILE A 178 -18.68 -5.38 16.41
CA ILE A 178 -19.67 -6.10 15.61
C ILE A 178 -19.40 -7.61 15.67
N TRP A 179 -18.13 -8.03 15.56
CA TRP A 179 -17.73 -9.43 15.68
C TRP A 179 -17.90 -9.95 17.10
N MET A 180 -17.67 -9.12 18.13
CA MET A 180 -17.92 -9.52 19.52
C MET A 180 -19.40 -9.72 19.80
N VAL A 181 -20.27 -8.84 19.30
CA VAL A 181 -21.72 -9.01 19.42
C VAL A 181 -22.21 -10.24 18.67
N ALA A 182 -21.72 -10.48 17.46
CA ALA A 182 -22.04 -11.67 16.68
C ALA A 182 -21.58 -12.96 17.39
N ALA A 183 -20.38 -12.98 17.94
CA ALA A 183 -19.86 -14.12 18.70
C ALA A 183 -20.67 -14.36 19.99
N GLY A 184 -21.05 -13.29 20.70
CA GLY A 184 -21.94 -13.36 21.87
C GLY A 184 -23.32 -13.92 21.54
N ALA A 185 -23.90 -13.48 20.43
CA ALA A 185 -25.19 -14.00 19.95
C ALA A 185 -25.15 -15.49 19.61
N VAL A 186 -24.04 -15.92 18.92
CA VAL A 186 -23.83 -17.34 18.62
C VAL A 186 -23.65 -18.17 19.89
N MET A 187 -22.92 -17.69 20.89
CA MET A 187 -22.75 -18.37 22.18
C MET A 187 -24.06 -18.50 22.92
N LEU A 188 -24.89 -17.46 22.93
CA LEU A 188 -26.23 -17.48 23.54
C LEU A 188 -27.13 -18.52 22.84
N LEU A 189 -27.09 -18.57 21.53
CA LEU A 189 -27.84 -19.52 20.71
C LEU A 189 -27.41 -20.97 20.97
N LEU A 190 -26.10 -21.19 21.12
CA LEU A 190 -25.54 -22.51 21.47
C LEU A 190 -25.98 -22.94 22.89
N MET A 191 -26.01 -22.04 23.88
CA MET A 191 -26.52 -22.34 25.23
C MET A 191 -28.00 -22.74 25.25
N ILE A 192 -28.83 -22.19 24.35
CA ILE A 192 -30.26 -22.51 24.24
C ILE A 192 -30.45 -23.86 23.53
N ILE A 193 -29.63 -24.16 22.53
CA ILE A 193 -29.78 -25.36 21.67
C ILE A 193 -29.14 -26.60 22.31
N LEU A 194 -28.03 -26.44 23.05
CA LEU A 194 -27.36 -27.58 23.68
C LEU A 194 -28.25 -28.14 24.80
N PRO A 195 -28.66 -29.42 24.69
CA PRO A 195 -29.49 -30.03 25.73
C PRO A 195 -28.73 -30.08 27.04
N LYS A 196 -29.43 -29.73 28.15
CA LYS A 196 -28.90 -29.88 29.51
C LYS A 196 -28.21 -31.23 29.65
N THR A 197 -26.98 -31.20 30.14
CA THR A 197 -26.20 -32.43 30.34
C THR A 197 -26.94 -33.43 31.23
N LYS A 198 -26.67 -34.72 31.06
CA LYS A 198 -27.37 -35.78 31.86
C LYS A 198 -27.28 -35.59 33.38
N ALA A 199 -26.26 -34.81 33.86
CA ALA A 199 -26.10 -34.50 35.27
C ALA A 199 -27.19 -33.56 35.82
N GLU A 200 -27.66 -32.61 35.03
CA GLU A 200 -28.77 -31.69 35.41
C GLU A 200 -30.11 -32.37 35.38
N ARG A 201 -30.32 -33.40 34.50
CA ARG A 201 -31.57 -34.18 34.46
C ARG A 201 -31.70 -35.19 35.59
N ALA A 202 -30.62 -35.53 36.28
CA ALA A 202 -30.64 -36.47 37.41
C ALA A 202 -30.87 -35.74 38.76
N ALA A 203 -30.88 -34.39 38.77
CA ALA A 203 -31.10 -33.57 39.94
C ALA A 203 -32.54 -32.98 40.01
N GLU A 204 -33.34 -33.13 38.95
CA GLU A 204 -34.81 -32.89 38.93
C GLU A 204 -35.57 -34.21 39.20
#